data_ae4b5b77cd8421eded3746ada1cfef62
#
_entry.id   ae4b5b77cd8421eded3746ada1cfef62
#
_cell.length_a   1.000
_cell.length_b   1.000
_cell.length_c   1.000
_cell.angle_alpha   90.00
_cell.angle_beta   90.00
_cell.angle_gamma   90.00
#
_symmetry.space_group_name_H-M   'P 1'
#
loop_
_entity.id
_entity.type
_entity.pdbx_description
1 polymer ?
#
loop_
_entity_poly.entity_id
_entity_poly.type
_entity_poly.pdbx_seq_one_letter_code
_entity_poly.pdbx_strand_id
1 'polypeptide(L)'
;AKTTLFKIVMGEMEPDEGTYKWGTTITTSYFPLDNSAFFNGCDLNLVDWLAQYTPHIPEANTESFKRAFLGRMLFSGDDVFKPVKVLSGGEKVRCMLSRMMLYGSNVLVLDQPTNHLDLESITAVNNGLMDFKGVVLFASHDHEFVQTIANRIMVLENGHLTDRLGTYEDYIASLVQV
;
A
#
# COMPACT_ATOMS: atom_id res chain seq x y z
N ALA A 1 10.12 6.40 -13.69
CA ALA A 1 8.86 6.97 -14.22
C ALA A 1 7.68 6.72 -13.28
N LYS A 2 7.39 5.46 -12.83
CA LYS A 2 6.23 5.15 -11.94
C LYS A 2 6.30 5.88 -10.60
N THR A 3 7.44 5.78 -9.90
CA THR A 3 7.68 6.51 -8.63
C THR A 3 7.54 8.02 -8.79
N THR A 4 8.03 8.58 -9.91
CA THR A 4 7.90 10.02 -10.21
C THR A 4 6.42 10.41 -10.35
N LEU A 5 5.64 9.63 -11.09
CA LEU A 5 4.20 9.85 -11.22
C LEU A 5 3.51 9.82 -9.84
N PHE A 6 3.84 8.84 -8.99
CA PHE A 6 3.26 8.75 -7.65
C PHE A 6 3.63 9.95 -6.78
N LYS A 7 4.89 10.39 -6.81
CA LYS A 7 5.31 11.59 -6.08
C LYS A 7 4.58 12.84 -6.54
N ILE A 8 4.35 12.98 -7.85
CA ILE A 8 3.58 14.12 -8.39
C ILE A 8 2.14 14.08 -7.88
N VAL A 9 1.42 12.98 -8.06
CA VAL A 9 0.00 12.91 -7.64
C VAL A 9 -0.17 12.96 -6.11
N MET A 10 0.88 12.67 -5.35
CA MET A 10 0.89 12.83 -3.89
C MET A 10 1.34 14.23 -3.43
N GLY A 11 1.71 15.12 -4.37
CA GLY A 11 2.14 16.48 -4.06
C GLY A 11 3.56 16.59 -3.49
N GLU A 12 4.37 15.53 -3.61
CA GLU A 12 5.78 15.54 -3.20
C GLU A 12 6.71 16.11 -4.29
N MET A 13 6.20 16.25 -5.52
CA MET A 13 6.93 16.78 -6.67
C MET A 13 5.98 17.54 -7.59
N GLU A 14 6.42 18.69 -8.09
CA GLU A 14 5.67 19.46 -9.09
C GLU A 14 5.83 18.83 -10.48
N PRO A 15 4.75 18.78 -11.29
CA PRO A 15 4.87 18.37 -12.68
C PRO A 15 5.56 19.43 -13.52
N ASP A 16 6.36 19.00 -14.52
CA ASP A 16 6.97 19.93 -15.47
C ASP A 16 5.91 20.63 -16.32
N GLU A 17 4.85 19.90 -16.69
CA GLU A 17 3.70 20.41 -17.45
C GLU A 17 2.42 19.69 -17.01
N GLY A 18 1.28 20.36 -17.22
CA GLY A 18 -0.03 19.82 -16.90
C GLY A 18 -0.44 20.01 -15.45
N THR A 19 -1.60 19.48 -15.11
CA THR A 19 -2.18 19.58 -13.76
C THR A 19 -2.88 18.29 -13.37
N TYR A 20 -2.98 18.05 -12.10
CA TYR A 20 -3.81 16.98 -11.53
C TYR A 20 -4.70 17.53 -10.41
N LYS A 21 -5.78 16.85 -10.12
CA LYS A 21 -6.68 17.22 -9.03
C LYS A 21 -7.36 15.98 -8.45
N TRP A 22 -7.25 15.84 -7.14
CA TRP A 22 -8.07 14.88 -6.40
C TRP A 22 -9.49 15.40 -6.21
N GLY A 23 -10.46 14.50 -6.23
CA GLY A 23 -11.84 14.86 -5.89
C GLY A 23 -11.95 15.34 -4.45
N THR A 24 -12.96 16.14 -4.14
CA THR A 24 -13.13 16.79 -2.82
C THR A 24 -13.34 15.81 -1.66
N THR A 25 -13.82 14.60 -1.94
CA THR A 25 -14.05 13.53 -0.94
C THR A 25 -12.90 12.52 -0.88
N ILE A 26 -11.85 12.72 -1.69
CA ILE A 26 -10.73 11.81 -1.75
C ILE A 26 -9.74 12.10 -0.64
N THR A 27 -9.40 11.05 0.10
CA THR A 27 -8.34 11.03 1.10
C THR A 27 -7.31 9.97 0.68
N THR A 28 -6.05 10.36 0.61
CA THR A 28 -4.99 9.51 0.09
C THR A 28 -4.03 9.07 1.19
N SER A 29 -3.50 7.85 1.08
CA SER A 29 -2.32 7.41 1.82
C SER A 29 -1.28 6.87 0.85
N TYR A 30 -0.02 7.18 1.11
CA TYR A 30 1.10 6.81 0.25
C TYR A 30 2.05 5.82 0.94
N PHE A 31 2.35 4.75 0.23
CA PHE A 31 3.40 3.80 0.57
C PHE A 31 4.60 4.07 -0.35
N PRO A 32 5.63 4.78 0.13
CA PRO A 32 6.78 5.11 -0.69
C PRO A 32 7.69 3.91 -0.89
N LEU A 33 8.53 3.97 -1.91
CA LEU A 33 9.54 2.94 -2.20
C LEU A 33 10.51 2.72 -1.01
N ASP A 34 10.86 3.80 -0.29
CA ASP A 34 11.59 3.75 0.99
C ASP A 34 10.70 4.23 2.12
N ASN A 35 10.35 3.32 3.02
CA ASN A 35 9.54 3.57 4.20
C ASN A 35 10.34 3.59 5.51
N SER A 36 11.65 3.55 5.45
CA SER A 36 12.54 3.43 6.61
C SER A 36 12.36 4.56 7.64
N ALA A 37 12.04 5.76 7.19
CA ALA A 37 11.81 6.92 8.05
C ALA A 37 10.68 6.73 9.08
N PHE A 38 9.73 5.85 8.81
CA PHE A 38 8.62 5.56 9.73
C PHE A 38 9.01 4.64 10.89
N PHE A 39 10.13 3.95 10.79
CA PHE A 39 10.55 2.90 11.72
C PHE A 39 11.88 3.20 12.41
N ASN A 40 12.80 3.90 11.75
CA ASN A 40 14.14 4.14 12.26
C ASN A 40 14.10 4.95 13.56
N GLY A 41 14.78 4.42 14.59
CA GLY A 41 14.86 5.06 15.90
C GLY A 41 13.55 5.05 16.71
N CYS A 42 12.51 4.37 16.23
CA CYS A 42 11.23 4.28 16.93
C CYS A 42 11.21 3.08 17.89
N ASP A 43 11.10 3.35 19.18
CA ASP A 43 11.06 2.34 20.24
C ASP A 43 9.64 1.85 20.58
N LEU A 44 8.60 2.42 19.97
CA LEU A 44 7.22 2.01 20.20
C LEU A 44 7.01 0.56 19.72
N ASN A 45 6.19 -0.18 20.44
CA ASN A 45 5.68 -1.46 19.95
C ASN A 45 4.64 -1.23 18.84
N LEU A 46 4.27 -2.32 18.11
CA LEU A 46 3.35 -2.20 16.97
C LEU A 46 1.99 -1.60 17.35
N VAL A 47 1.42 -1.98 18.49
CA VAL A 47 0.11 -1.50 18.93
C VAL A 47 0.15 0.01 19.18
N ASP A 48 1.17 0.48 19.91
CA ASP A 48 1.34 1.89 20.22
C ASP A 48 1.74 2.71 18.99
N TRP A 49 2.53 2.12 18.10
CA TRP A 49 2.90 2.75 16.84
C TRP A 49 1.67 2.95 15.94
N LEU A 50 0.78 1.96 15.82
CA LEU A 50 -0.47 2.10 15.10
C LEU A 50 -1.41 3.12 15.74
N ALA A 51 -1.42 3.21 17.07
CA ALA A 51 -2.28 4.14 17.81
C ALA A 51 -2.08 5.60 17.38
N GLN A 52 -0.89 5.98 16.94
CA GLN A 52 -0.59 7.34 16.47
C GLN A 52 -1.39 7.73 15.22
N TYR A 53 -1.83 6.75 14.44
CA TYR A 53 -2.47 6.93 13.14
C TYR A 53 -3.99 6.67 13.14
N THR A 54 -4.57 6.37 14.32
CA THR A 54 -5.99 6.01 14.45
C THR A 54 -6.81 6.96 15.35
N PRO A 55 -6.45 8.23 15.52
CA PRO A 55 -7.12 9.09 16.52
C PRO A 55 -8.59 9.38 16.21
N HIS A 56 -9.03 9.18 14.97
CA HIS A 56 -10.35 9.57 14.49
C HIS A 56 -11.35 8.43 14.36
N ILE A 57 -10.95 7.19 14.65
CA ILE A 57 -11.80 6.01 14.54
C ILE A 57 -12.00 5.45 15.97
N PRO A 58 -13.16 5.69 16.62
CA PRO A 58 -13.36 5.28 18.01
C PRO A 58 -13.17 3.78 18.24
N GLU A 59 -13.65 2.94 17.31
CA GLU A 59 -13.51 1.49 17.39
C GLU A 59 -12.05 1.06 17.21
N ALA A 60 -11.29 1.76 16.36
CA ALA A 60 -9.88 1.47 16.11
C ALA A 60 -8.95 1.88 17.26
N ASN A 61 -9.45 2.67 18.22
CA ASN A 61 -8.68 3.06 19.40
C ASN A 61 -8.56 1.96 20.45
N THR A 62 -9.37 0.91 20.38
CA THR A 62 -9.25 -0.21 21.31
C THR A 62 -8.03 -1.07 20.97
N GLU A 63 -7.30 -1.51 22.00
CA GLU A 63 -6.17 -2.43 21.83
C GLU A 63 -6.61 -3.74 21.14
N SER A 64 -7.78 -4.25 21.52
CA SER A 64 -8.36 -5.46 20.95
C SER A 64 -8.56 -5.35 19.43
N PHE A 65 -9.07 -4.23 18.95
CA PHE A 65 -9.25 -3.99 17.52
C PHE A 65 -7.90 -3.96 16.76
N LYS A 66 -6.93 -3.22 17.30
CA LYS A 66 -5.57 -3.12 16.69
C LYS A 66 -4.89 -4.48 16.63
N ARG A 67 -4.97 -5.27 17.70
CA ARG A 67 -4.42 -6.64 17.73
C ARG A 67 -5.10 -7.56 16.74
N ALA A 68 -6.43 -7.51 16.63
CA ALA A 68 -7.18 -8.29 15.64
C ALA A 68 -6.80 -7.89 14.20
N PHE A 69 -6.61 -6.60 13.95
CA PHE A 69 -6.18 -6.10 12.65
C PHE A 69 -4.75 -6.55 12.31
N LEU A 70 -3.82 -6.40 13.26
CA LEU A 70 -2.44 -6.89 13.11
C LEU A 70 -2.41 -8.41 12.90
N GLY A 71 -3.29 -9.15 13.55
CA GLY A 71 -3.40 -10.60 13.36
C GLY A 71 -3.72 -11.00 11.92
N ARG A 72 -4.58 -10.25 11.23
CA ARG A 72 -4.85 -10.45 9.79
C ARG A 72 -3.63 -10.19 8.91
N MET A 73 -2.72 -9.34 9.38
CA MET A 73 -1.45 -9.05 8.73
C MET A 73 -0.29 -9.91 9.26
N LEU A 74 -0.63 -11.09 9.82
CA LEU A 74 0.33 -12.09 10.33
C LEU A 74 1.20 -11.62 11.50
N PHE A 75 0.72 -10.68 12.31
CA PHE A 75 1.33 -10.38 13.60
C PHE A 75 0.53 -11.06 14.70
N SER A 76 1.11 -12.02 15.38
CA SER A 76 0.43 -12.83 16.40
C SER A 76 1.16 -12.86 17.72
N GLY A 77 0.43 -13.15 18.79
CA GLY A 77 1.00 -13.33 20.12
C GLY A 77 1.84 -12.14 20.58
N ASP A 78 3.10 -12.41 20.90
CA ASP A 78 4.05 -11.41 21.40
C ASP A 78 4.66 -10.52 20.31
N ASP A 79 4.45 -10.83 19.04
CA ASP A 79 4.96 -10.01 17.93
C ASP A 79 4.47 -8.57 17.99
N VAL A 80 3.23 -8.37 18.45
CA VAL A 80 2.62 -7.03 18.55
C VAL A 80 3.31 -6.12 19.58
N PHE A 81 4.12 -6.69 20.47
CA PHE A 81 4.89 -5.96 21.48
C PHE A 81 6.34 -5.69 21.07
N LYS A 82 6.78 -6.20 19.92
CA LYS A 82 8.11 -5.88 19.39
C LYS A 82 8.22 -4.40 19.07
N PRO A 83 9.35 -3.75 19.39
CA PRO A 83 9.63 -2.40 18.91
C PRO A 83 9.68 -2.37 17.39
N VAL A 84 9.04 -1.38 16.77
CA VAL A 84 8.95 -1.33 15.30
C VAL A 84 10.31 -1.17 14.61
N LYS A 85 11.31 -0.65 15.30
CA LYS A 85 12.69 -0.51 14.78
C LYS A 85 13.37 -1.85 14.48
N VAL A 86 12.97 -2.94 15.16
CA VAL A 86 13.59 -4.28 14.98
C VAL A 86 12.84 -5.17 13.99
N LEU A 87 11.76 -4.67 13.38
CA LEU A 87 10.99 -5.42 12.39
C LEU A 87 11.83 -5.75 11.17
N SER A 88 11.63 -6.94 10.62
CA SER A 88 12.15 -7.32 9.31
C SER A 88 11.55 -6.46 8.19
N GLY A 89 12.14 -6.50 6.99
CA GLY A 89 11.60 -5.78 5.83
C GLY A 89 10.14 -6.12 5.54
N GLY A 90 9.78 -7.40 5.54
CA GLY A 90 8.41 -7.86 5.32
C GLY A 90 7.45 -7.43 6.44
N GLU A 91 7.88 -7.52 7.69
CA GLU A 91 7.08 -7.04 8.82
C GLU A 91 6.84 -5.53 8.73
N LYS A 92 7.84 -4.72 8.34
CA LYS A 92 7.68 -3.27 8.12
C LYS A 92 6.65 -2.96 7.05
N VAL A 93 6.67 -3.68 5.92
CA VAL A 93 5.68 -3.51 4.85
C VAL A 93 4.27 -3.82 5.35
N ARG A 94 4.07 -4.94 6.01
CA ARG A 94 2.77 -5.34 6.57
C ARG A 94 2.28 -4.34 7.63
N CYS A 95 3.18 -3.86 8.48
CA CYS A 95 2.90 -2.84 9.49
C CYS A 95 2.46 -1.51 8.83
N MET A 96 3.19 -1.07 7.81
CA MET A 96 2.89 0.15 7.06
C MET A 96 1.53 0.08 6.36
N LEU A 97 1.20 -1.05 5.73
CA LEU A 97 -0.11 -1.26 5.11
C LEU A 97 -1.23 -1.28 6.15
N SER A 98 -1.00 -1.91 7.31
CA SER A 98 -1.94 -1.86 8.44
C SER A 98 -2.26 -0.42 8.84
N ARG A 99 -1.23 0.42 8.96
CA ARG A 99 -1.39 1.86 9.23
C ARG A 99 -2.24 2.56 8.19
N MET A 100 -1.92 2.35 6.90
CA MET A 100 -2.60 3.03 5.79
C MET A 100 -4.10 2.67 5.74
N MET A 101 -4.43 1.41 5.95
CA MET A 101 -5.81 0.94 5.98
C MET A 101 -6.58 1.47 7.18
N LEU A 102 -5.93 1.55 8.36
CA LEU A 102 -6.55 2.06 9.58
C LEU A 102 -6.66 3.58 9.61
N TYR A 103 -5.84 4.29 8.85
CA TYR A 103 -5.91 5.76 8.76
C TYR A 103 -7.23 6.26 8.15
N GLY A 104 -7.98 5.39 7.47
CA GLY A 104 -9.29 5.71 6.91
C GLY A 104 -9.23 6.41 5.55
N SER A 105 -8.08 6.39 4.86
CA SER A 105 -7.98 6.86 3.48
C SER A 105 -8.82 5.99 2.55
N ASN A 106 -9.48 6.61 1.56
CA ASN A 106 -10.25 5.89 0.56
C ASN A 106 -9.48 5.63 -0.75
N VAL A 107 -8.26 6.16 -0.84
CA VAL A 107 -7.31 5.84 -1.92
C VAL A 107 -5.94 5.49 -1.33
N LEU A 108 -5.43 4.33 -1.67
CA LEU A 108 -4.08 3.89 -1.34
C LEU A 108 -3.19 3.99 -2.58
N VAL A 109 -2.04 4.64 -2.47
CA VAL A 109 -1.02 4.70 -3.51
C VAL A 109 0.20 3.91 -3.04
N LEU A 110 0.55 2.81 -3.73
CA LEU A 110 1.56 1.86 -3.28
C LEU A 110 2.69 1.74 -4.31
N ASP A 111 3.90 2.13 -3.93
CA ASP A 111 5.08 2.00 -4.78
C ASP A 111 5.89 0.76 -4.41
N GLN A 112 5.79 -0.30 -5.22
CA GLN A 112 6.47 -1.58 -5.06
C GLN A 112 6.22 -2.25 -3.69
N PRO A 113 4.95 -2.44 -3.26
CA PRO A 113 4.64 -2.92 -1.90
C PRO A 113 5.06 -4.37 -1.65
N THR A 114 5.35 -5.15 -2.70
CA THR A 114 5.76 -6.56 -2.59
C THR A 114 7.25 -6.78 -2.69
N ASN A 115 8.05 -5.72 -2.84
CA ASN A 115 9.51 -5.86 -2.94
C ASN A 115 10.10 -6.50 -1.68
N HIS A 116 10.91 -7.54 -1.90
CA HIS A 116 11.62 -8.28 -0.83
C HIS A 116 10.71 -8.99 0.18
N LEU A 117 9.44 -9.22 -0.16
CA LEU A 117 8.53 -10.02 0.67
C LEU A 117 8.67 -11.51 0.37
N ASP A 118 8.51 -12.32 1.41
CA ASP A 118 8.25 -13.75 1.26
C ASP A 118 6.81 -14.02 0.80
N LEU A 119 6.55 -15.23 0.34
CA LEU A 119 5.26 -15.62 -0.21
C LEU A 119 4.10 -15.47 0.78
N GLU A 120 4.35 -15.75 2.06
CA GLU A 120 3.35 -15.62 3.13
C GLU A 120 2.96 -14.15 3.34
N SER A 121 3.95 -13.26 3.36
CA SER A 121 3.73 -11.81 3.47
C SER A 121 3.00 -11.25 2.25
N ILE A 122 3.33 -11.70 1.03
CA ILE A 122 2.62 -11.31 -0.20
C ILE A 122 1.14 -11.73 -0.11
N THR A 123 0.88 -12.95 0.36
CA THR A 123 -0.49 -13.46 0.53
C THR A 123 -1.28 -12.62 1.54
N ALA A 124 -0.68 -12.26 2.66
CA ALA A 124 -1.32 -11.40 3.68
C ALA A 124 -1.64 -10.01 3.12
N VAL A 125 -0.70 -9.43 2.37
CA VAL A 125 -0.89 -8.13 1.69
C VAL A 125 -2.03 -8.21 0.67
N ASN A 126 -2.06 -9.25 -0.16
CA ASN A 126 -3.14 -9.48 -1.12
C ASN A 126 -4.50 -9.54 -0.44
N ASN A 127 -4.63 -10.37 0.58
CA ASN A 127 -5.90 -10.53 1.31
C ASN A 127 -6.35 -9.20 1.93
N GLY A 128 -5.43 -8.46 2.54
CA GLY A 128 -5.74 -7.15 3.10
C GLY A 128 -6.22 -6.15 2.05
N LEU A 129 -5.58 -6.11 0.87
CA LEU A 129 -5.97 -5.21 -0.21
C LEU A 129 -7.28 -5.63 -0.89
N MET A 130 -7.57 -6.93 -1.02
CA MET A 130 -8.84 -7.43 -1.54
C MET A 130 -10.03 -7.04 -0.64
N ASP A 131 -9.82 -7.00 0.66
CA ASP A 131 -10.83 -6.56 1.64
C ASP A 131 -11.01 -5.04 1.69
N PHE A 132 -10.05 -4.28 1.15
CA PHE A 132 -10.10 -2.82 1.15
C PHE A 132 -11.22 -2.31 0.23
N LYS A 133 -12.08 -1.43 0.74
CA LYS A 133 -13.29 -0.94 0.04
C LYS A 133 -13.06 0.33 -0.78
N GLY A 134 -11.84 0.85 -0.78
CA GLY A 134 -11.45 2.03 -1.55
C GLY A 134 -10.76 1.69 -2.87
N VAL A 135 -10.07 2.68 -3.42
CA VAL A 135 -9.26 2.54 -4.63
C VAL A 135 -7.81 2.25 -4.25
N VAL A 136 -7.18 1.32 -4.94
CA VAL A 136 -5.75 1.04 -4.81
C VAL A 136 -5.07 1.34 -6.13
N LEU A 137 -4.17 2.31 -6.12
CA LEU A 137 -3.26 2.60 -7.23
C LEU A 137 -1.88 2.07 -6.85
N PHE A 138 -1.34 1.14 -7.62
CA PHE A 138 -0.07 0.53 -7.24
C PHE A 138 0.85 0.28 -8.44
N ALA A 139 2.15 0.24 -8.18
CA ALA A 139 3.15 -0.26 -9.10
C ALA A 139 3.78 -1.51 -8.50
N SER A 140 3.88 -2.59 -9.28
CA SER A 140 4.56 -3.81 -8.88
C SER A 140 5.22 -4.46 -10.09
N HIS A 141 6.27 -5.24 -9.84
CA HIS A 141 6.88 -6.17 -10.80
C HIS A 141 6.45 -7.61 -10.55
N ASP A 142 5.68 -7.85 -9.52
CA ASP A 142 5.13 -9.16 -9.19
C ASP A 142 3.85 -9.39 -10.00
N HIS A 143 3.93 -10.30 -10.97
CA HIS A 143 2.83 -10.58 -11.89
C HIS A 143 1.64 -11.23 -11.19
N GLU A 144 1.87 -12.11 -10.21
CA GLU A 144 0.78 -12.73 -9.44
C GLU A 144 0.04 -11.70 -8.60
N PHE A 145 0.79 -10.78 -7.98
CA PHE A 145 0.21 -9.67 -7.24
C PHE A 145 -0.66 -8.79 -8.14
N VAL A 146 -0.13 -8.41 -9.30
CA VAL A 146 -0.88 -7.58 -10.27
C VAL A 146 -2.14 -8.32 -10.75
N GLN A 147 -2.02 -9.61 -11.12
CA GLN A 147 -3.14 -10.42 -11.58
C GLN A 147 -4.25 -10.57 -10.53
N THR A 148 -3.87 -10.69 -9.26
CA THR A 148 -4.83 -10.89 -8.16
C THR A 148 -5.59 -9.62 -7.80
N ILE A 149 -4.94 -8.45 -7.84
CA ILE A 149 -5.49 -7.19 -7.32
C ILE A 149 -6.03 -6.28 -8.42
N ALA A 150 -5.35 -6.23 -9.60
CA ALA A 150 -5.66 -5.24 -10.61
C ALA A 150 -6.90 -5.58 -11.42
N ASN A 151 -7.78 -4.60 -11.58
CA ASN A 151 -8.91 -4.62 -12.51
C ASN A 151 -8.82 -3.51 -13.58
N ARG A 152 -7.71 -2.78 -13.59
CA ARG A 152 -7.38 -1.72 -14.54
C ARG A 152 -5.86 -1.63 -14.65
N ILE A 153 -5.35 -1.65 -15.86
CA ILE A 153 -3.91 -1.64 -16.14
C ILE A 153 -3.52 -0.32 -16.81
N MET A 154 -2.57 0.35 -16.20
CA MET A 154 -1.95 1.56 -16.75
C MET A 154 -0.53 1.24 -17.19
N VAL A 155 -0.25 1.35 -18.48
CA VAL A 155 1.06 1.09 -19.08
C VAL A 155 1.76 2.40 -19.35
N LEU A 156 2.90 2.60 -18.72
CA LEU A 156 3.73 3.79 -18.89
C LEU A 156 5.00 3.41 -19.67
N GLU A 157 5.00 3.70 -20.97
CA GLU A 157 6.10 3.38 -21.88
C GLU A 157 6.40 4.56 -22.81
N ASN A 158 7.69 4.83 -23.02
CA ASN A 158 8.18 5.87 -23.96
C ASN A 158 7.52 7.26 -23.74
N GLY A 159 7.24 7.62 -22.48
CA GLY A 159 6.59 8.89 -22.14
C GLY A 159 5.08 8.92 -22.36
N HIS A 160 4.48 7.83 -22.78
CA HIS A 160 3.04 7.70 -22.98
C HIS A 160 2.39 6.82 -21.90
N LEU A 161 1.20 7.23 -21.46
CA LEU A 161 0.36 6.45 -20.56
C LEU A 161 -0.80 5.86 -21.35
N THR A 162 -0.87 4.53 -21.40
CA THR A 162 -2.02 3.81 -21.94
C THR A 162 -2.83 3.22 -20.80
N ASP A 163 -4.14 3.44 -20.80
CA ASP A 163 -5.06 3.03 -19.77
C ASP A 163 -6.06 2.00 -20.33
N ARG A 164 -6.16 0.85 -19.66
CA ARG A 164 -7.01 -0.26 -20.08
C ARG A 164 -7.79 -0.83 -18.90
N LEU A 165 -9.07 -0.98 -19.06
CA LEU A 165 -9.90 -1.76 -18.14
C LEU A 165 -9.67 -3.25 -18.41
N GLY A 166 -9.60 -4.03 -17.35
CA GLY A 166 -9.41 -5.48 -17.38
C GLY A 166 -8.29 -5.96 -16.46
N THR A 167 -8.10 -7.27 -16.46
CA THR A 167 -7.06 -7.93 -15.68
C THR A 167 -5.70 -7.86 -16.37
N TYR A 168 -4.66 -8.29 -15.66
CA TYR A 168 -3.32 -8.40 -16.25
C TYR A 168 -3.28 -9.43 -17.39
N GLU A 169 -4.02 -10.55 -17.28
CA GLU A 169 -4.14 -11.54 -18.36
C GLU A 169 -4.80 -10.94 -19.61
N ASP A 170 -5.86 -10.14 -19.46
CA ASP A 170 -6.51 -9.46 -20.57
C ASP A 170 -5.53 -8.54 -21.29
N TYR A 171 -4.69 -7.82 -20.53
CA TYR A 171 -3.64 -6.97 -21.09
C TYR A 171 -2.63 -7.78 -21.89
N ILE A 172 -2.07 -8.86 -21.33
CA ILE A 172 -1.10 -9.71 -22.01
C ILE A 172 -1.69 -10.36 -23.26
N ALA A 173 -2.92 -10.86 -23.19
CA ALA A 173 -3.62 -11.42 -24.35
C ALA A 173 -3.76 -10.41 -25.50
N SER A 174 -3.96 -9.12 -25.18
CA SER A 174 -4.05 -8.05 -26.16
C SER A 174 -2.74 -7.76 -26.90
N LEU A 175 -1.57 -8.06 -26.29
CA LEU A 175 -0.25 -7.87 -26.89
C LEU A 175 0.10 -8.96 -27.91
N VAL A 176 -0.50 -10.16 -27.76
CA VAL A 176 -0.23 -11.34 -28.63
C VAL A 176 -1.06 -11.28 -29.92
N GLN A 177 -2.09 -10.44 -29.98
CA GLN A 177 -3.00 -10.31 -31.13
C GLN A 177 -2.57 -9.26 -32.16
N VAL A 178 -1.36 -8.73 -32.07
CA VAL A 178 -0.82 -7.73 -33.03
C VAL A 178 0.24 -8.35 -33.94
#